data_32f1443eb8bc9bc2738dc6d2da18f73d
#
_entry.id   32f1443eb8bc9bc2738dc6d2da18f73d
#
_cell.length_a   1.000
_cell.length_b   1.000
_cell.length_c   1.000
_cell.angle_alpha   90.00
_cell.angle_beta   90.00
_cell.angle_gamma   90.00
#
_symmetry.space_group_name_H-M   'P 1'
#
loop_
_entity.id
_entity.type
_entity.pdbx_description
1 polymer ?
#
loop_
_entity_poly.entity_id
_entity_poly.type
_entity_poly.pdbx_seq_one_letter_code
_entity_poly.pdbx_strand_id
1 'polypeptide(L)'
;MTAKATPRIDTILFDLGGVLIELAGVEQMLAWSPGVADTHELWRRWLHSPAVRRFETGGGSRHDFAAAIVAEFSLPVPATAFLDSFTYWPRALFPGATTLLEDLKPRYRLASVSNTNEIHWQRFRDEWSLDSHFHHNFPSHRVGRLKPDADYFEHVLNELGARAENVLFVDDNAINVDAAAKLGIVARKVAGPESVREALAELRIRFGE
;
A
#
# COMPACT_ATOMS: atom_id res chain seq x y z
N MET A 1 36.68 12.72 8.16
CA MET A 1 35.40 12.35 7.56
C MET A 1 35.08 10.93 8.01
N THR A 2 34.24 10.77 9.03
CA THR A 2 33.79 9.45 9.51
C THR A 2 32.88 8.84 8.45
N ALA A 3 33.26 7.68 7.91
CA ALA A 3 32.40 6.91 7.03
C ALA A 3 31.07 6.66 7.75
N LYS A 4 29.96 7.18 7.21
CA LYS A 4 28.61 6.87 7.70
C LYS A 4 28.45 5.35 7.58
N ALA A 5 28.32 4.65 8.71
CA ALA A 5 28.04 3.23 8.70
C ALA A 5 26.80 2.98 7.81
N THR A 6 26.89 1.99 6.94
CA THR A 6 25.75 1.60 6.09
C THR A 6 24.58 1.27 7.02
N PRO A 7 23.40 1.89 6.84
CA PRO A 7 22.25 1.65 7.70
C PRO A 7 21.93 0.14 7.70
N ARG A 8 21.80 -0.43 8.89
CA ARG A 8 21.44 -1.83 9.04
C ARG A 8 19.91 -1.91 9.04
N ILE A 9 19.34 -2.33 7.94
CA ILE A 9 17.89 -2.58 7.87
C ILE A 9 17.54 -3.75 8.82
N ASP A 10 16.57 -3.53 9.68
CA ASP A 10 15.99 -4.51 10.59
C ASP A 10 14.46 -4.62 10.47
N THR A 11 13.84 -3.66 9.80
CA THR A 11 12.39 -3.56 9.62
C THR A 11 12.07 -3.29 8.16
N ILE A 12 11.09 -4.01 7.61
CA ILE A 12 10.63 -3.85 6.23
C ILE A 12 9.14 -3.55 6.25
N LEU A 13 8.77 -2.41 5.67
CA LEU A 13 7.39 -1.98 5.47
C LEU A 13 6.97 -2.30 4.04
N PHE A 14 5.88 -3.01 3.90
CA PHE A 14 5.32 -3.39 2.61
C PHE A 14 4.03 -2.64 2.33
N ASP A 15 3.94 -1.97 1.20
CA ASP A 15 2.62 -1.78 0.61
C ASP A 15 2.03 -3.12 0.17
N LEU A 16 0.72 -3.16 -0.03
CA LEU A 16 0.02 -4.38 -0.43
C LEU A 16 -0.38 -4.35 -1.90
N GLY A 17 -1.12 -3.34 -2.32
CA GLY A 17 -1.57 -3.21 -3.71
C GLY A 17 -0.42 -2.97 -4.67
N GLY A 18 -0.36 -3.68 -5.81
CA GLY A 18 0.76 -3.53 -6.76
C GLY A 18 2.09 -4.11 -6.30
N VAL A 19 2.24 -4.45 -5.01
CA VAL A 19 3.46 -5.07 -4.44
C VAL A 19 3.25 -6.54 -4.10
N LEU A 20 2.21 -6.87 -3.34
CA LEU A 20 1.88 -8.23 -2.95
C LEU A 20 0.54 -8.70 -3.52
N ILE A 21 -0.34 -7.76 -3.89
CA ILE A 21 -1.70 -8.00 -4.37
C ILE A 21 -1.85 -7.41 -5.77
N GLU A 22 -2.36 -8.21 -6.70
CA GLU A 22 -2.76 -7.75 -8.03
C GLU A 22 -4.01 -6.86 -7.94
N LEU A 23 -3.96 -5.69 -8.58
CA LEU A 23 -5.09 -4.76 -8.64
C LEU A 23 -5.68 -4.70 -10.05
N ALA A 24 -6.98 -5.02 -10.19
CA ALA A 24 -7.70 -4.95 -11.44
C ALA A 24 -8.50 -3.64 -11.63
N GLY A 25 -8.65 -2.84 -10.58
CA GLY A 25 -9.55 -1.68 -10.59
C GLY A 25 -9.09 -0.52 -11.46
N VAL A 26 -7.79 -0.40 -11.73
CA VAL A 26 -7.21 0.70 -12.51
C VAL A 26 -7.77 0.74 -13.93
N GLU A 27 -7.74 -0.38 -14.63
CA GLU A 27 -8.27 -0.49 -16.00
C GLU A 27 -9.76 -0.17 -16.05
N GLN A 28 -10.51 -0.67 -15.08
CA GLN A 28 -11.95 -0.44 -14.99
C GLN A 28 -12.26 1.04 -14.72
N MET A 29 -11.51 1.70 -13.82
CA MET A 29 -11.69 3.12 -13.55
C MET A 29 -11.34 3.99 -14.76
N LEU A 30 -10.26 3.66 -15.48
CA LEU A 30 -9.92 4.37 -16.73
C LEU A 30 -11.01 4.22 -17.78
N ALA A 31 -11.56 3.01 -17.94
CA ALA A 31 -12.66 2.76 -18.87
C ALA A 31 -13.92 3.56 -18.52
N TRP A 32 -14.19 3.77 -17.24
CA TRP A 32 -15.33 4.58 -16.77
C TRP A 32 -15.05 6.08 -16.71
N SER A 33 -13.79 6.50 -16.82
CA SER A 33 -13.38 7.91 -16.67
C SER A 33 -12.70 8.43 -17.95
N PRO A 34 -13.43 8.61 -19.06
CA PRO A 34 -12.84 8.99 -20.35
C PRO A 34 -12.16 10.37 -20.34
N GLY A 35 -12.37 11.18 -19.29
CA GLY A 35 -11.67 12.45 -19.08
C GLY A 35 -10.35 12.35 -18.31
N VAL A 36 -9.91 11.13 -17.94
CA VAL A 36 -8.63 10.88 -17.28
C VAL A 36 -7.64 10.36 -18.32
N ALA A 37 -6.52 11.05 -18.48
CA ALA A 37 -5.57 10.79 -19.57
C ALA A 37 -4.84 9.46 -19.44
N ASP A 38 -4.43 9.11 -18.21
CA ASP A 38 -3.64 7.92 -17.94
C ASP A 38 -3.73 7.46 -16.47
N THR A 39 -3.05 6.37 -16.16
CA THR A 39 -2.98 5.78 -14.82
C THR A 39 -2.38 6.74 -13.78
N HIS A 40 -1.39 7.55 -14.17
CA HIS A 40 -0.75 8.50 -13.24
C HIS A 40 -1.73 9.61 -12.82
N GLU A 41 -2.49 10.15 -13.77
CA GLU A 41 -3.53 11.13 -13.47
C GLU A 41 -4.64 10.52 -12.62
N LEU A 42 -5.06 9.29 -12.90
CA LEU A 42 -6.05 8.56 -12.11
C LEU A 42 -5.59 8.44 -10.66
N TRP A 43 -4.38 7.96 -10.41
CA TRP A 43 -3.84 7.82 -9.06
C TRP A 43 -3.69 9.15 -8.34
N ARG A 44 -3.24 10.20 -9.04
CA ARG A 44 -3.17 11.53 -8.48
C ARG A 44 -4.54 12.04 -8.04
N ARG A 45 -5.57 11.88 -8.87
CA ARG A 45 -6.95 12.25 -8.52
C ARG A 45 -7.49 11.42 -7.37
N TRP A 46 -7.25 10.10 -7.40
CA TRP A 46 -7.66 9.17 -6.35
C TRP A 46 -7.08 9.56 -4.98
N LEU A 47 -5.77 9.74 -4.88
CA LEU A 47 -5.09 10.10 -3.64
C LEU A 47 -5.54 11.45 -3.06
N HIS A 48 -6.01 12.37 -3.90
CA HIS A 48 -6.51 13.68 -3.47
C HIS A 48 -8.04 13.74 -3.34
N SER A 49 -8.76 12.67 -3.69
CA SER A 49 -10.22 12.62 -3.54
C SER A 49 -10.62 12.69 -2.06
N PRO A 50 -11.46 13.68 -1.68
CA PRO A 50 -11.98 13.74 -0.32
C PRO A 50 -12.80 12.50 0.07
N ALA A 51 -13.51 11.90 -0.89
CA ALA A 51 -14.30 10.68 -0.68
C ALA A 51 -13.39 9.48 -0.37
N VAL A 52 -12.32 9.28 -1.15
CA VAL A 52 -11.31 8.25 -0.92
C VAL A 52 -10.65 8.45 0.43
N ARG A 53 -10.12 9.65 0.68
CA ARG A 53 -9.41 9.95 1.93
C ARG A 53 -10.29 9.70 3.15
N ARG A 54 -11.55 10.15 3.12
CA ARG A 54 -12.51 9.91 4.20
C ARG A 54 -12.74 8.41 4.43
N PHE A 55 -12.96 7.63 3.37
CA PHE A 55 -13.26 6.21 3.47
C PHE A 55 -12.03 5.40 3.89
N GLU A 56 -10.88 5.67 3.29
CA GLU A 56 -9.62 4.99 3.62
C GLU A 56 -9.00 5.43 4.97
N THR A 57 -9.54 6.46 5.62
CA THR A 57 -9.25 6.79 7.03
C THR A 57 -10.34 6.31 8.00
N GLY A 58 -11.26 5.46 7.54
CA GLY A 58 -12.28 4.84 8.38
C GLY A 58 -13.56 5.66 8.55
N GLY A 59 -13.72 6.75 7.78
CA GLY A 59 -14.90 7.62 7.86
C GLY A 59 -15.96 7.32 6.80
N GLY A 60 -17.23 7.39 7.19
CA GLY A 60 -18.38 7.20 6.30
C GLY A 60 -18.73 5.75 6.02
N SER A 61 -19.89 5.55 5.39
CA SER A 61 -20.33 4.21 4.98
C SER A 61 -19.81 3.88 3.57
N ARG A 62 -19.76 2.58 3.25
CA ARG A 62 -19.42 2.10 1.90
C ARG A 62 -20.36 2.65 0.81
N HIS A 63 -21.63 2.87 1.15
CA HIS A 63 -22.62 3.41 0.21
C HIS A 63 -22.41 4.91 -0.04
N ASP A 64 -22.10 5.69 1.00
CA ASP A 64 -21.76 7.11 0.85
C ASP A 64 -20.48 7.29 0.03
N PHE A 65 -19.48 6.43 0.30
CA PHE A 65 -18.24 6.40 -0.49
C PHE A 65 -18.52 6.14 -1.97
N ALA A 66 -19.28 5.08 -2.27
CA ALA A 66 -19.58 4.72 -3.64
C ALA A 66 -20.36 5.82 -4.37
N ALA A 67 -21.37 6.41 -3.72
CA ALA A 67 -22.13 7.53 -4.29
C ALA A 67 -21.24 8.77 -4.55
N ALA A 68 -20.35 9.07 -3.61
CA ALA A 68 -19.44 10.20 -3.75
C ALA A 68 -18.43 9.99 -4.90
N ILE A 69 -17.86 8.79 -5.04
CA ILE A 69 -16.94 8.47 -6.15
C ILE A 69 -17.62 8.53 -7.50
N VAL A 70 -18.83 7.95 -7.62
CA VAL A 70 -19.60 8.03 -8.87
C VAL A 70 -19.84 9.48 -9.28
N ALA A 71 -20.21 10.34 -8.32
CA ALA A 71 -20.42 11.76 -8.59
C ALA A 71 -19.11 12.50 -8.91
N GLU A 72 -18.06 12.31 -8.11
CA GLU A 72 -16.77 13.01 -8.25
C GLU A 72 -16.06 12.69 -9.57
N PHE A 73 -16.07 11.42 -9.98
CA PHE A 73 -15.45 10.98 -11.24
C PHE A 73 -16.42 10.97 -12.43
N SER A 74 -17.70 11.36 -12.22
CA SER A 74 -18.75 11.32 -13.24
C SER A 74 -18.87 9.95 -13.91
N LEU A 75 -18.85 8.88 -13.10
CA LEU A 75 -18.86 7.52 -13.62
C LEU A 75 -20.20 7.15 -14.26
N PRO A 76 -20.21 6.45 -15.41
CA PRO A 76 -21.41 6.08 -16.15
C PRO A 76 -22.14 4.86 -15.56
N VAL A 77 -22.01 4.63 -14.26
CA VAL A 77 -22.57 3.47 -13.55
C VAL A 77 -23.23 3.90 -12.24
N PRO A 78 -24.25 3.18 -11.75
CA PRO A 78 -24.82 3.45 -10.43
C PRO A 78 -23.84 3.09 -9.31
N ALA A 79 -23.99 3.73 -8.14
CA ALA A 79 -23.13 3.53 -6.99
C ALA A 79 -23.04 2.06 -6.53
N THR A 80 -24.13 1.30 -6.68
CA THR A 80 -24.16 -0.14 -6.36
C THR A 80 -23.24 -0.94 -7.28
N ALA A 81 -23.29 -0.71 -8.58
CA ALA A 81 -22.42 -1.38 -9.55
C ALA A 81 -20.95 -0.98 -9.38
N PHE A 82 -20.67 0.28 -9.04
CA PHE A 82 -19.33 0.70 -8.65
C PHE A 82 -18.84 -0.07 -7.43
N LEU A 83 -19.64 -0.14 -6.36
CA LEU A 83 -19.29 -0.80 -5.11
C LEU A 83 -19.05 -2.31 -5.30
N ASP A 84 -19.88 -2.96 -6.10
CA ASP A 84 -19.73 -4.37 -6.44
C ASP A 84 -18.39 -4.61 -7.17
N SER A 85 -18.07 -3.78 -8.17
CA SER A 85 -16.77 -3.84 -8.85
C SER A 85 -15.61 -3.53 -7.91
N PHE A 86 -15.70 -2.44 -7.14
CA PHE A 86 -14.68 -1.98 -6.22
C PHE A 86 -14.30 -3.05 -5.19
N THR A 87 -15.26 -3.81 -4.69
CA THR A 87 -15.03 -4.89 -3.74
C THR A 87 -14.00 -5.90 -4.26
N TYR A 88 -13.97 -6.15 -5.56
CA TYR A 88 -13.09 -7.14 -6.19
C TYR A 88 -11.89 -6.55 -6.93
N TRP A 89 -11.57 -5.27 -6.72
CA TRP A 89 -10.35 -4.68 -7.29
C TRP A 89 -9.07 -5.37 -6.83
N PRO A 90 -8.89 -5.72 -5.55
CA PRO A 90 -7.86 -6.68 -5.18
C PRO A 90 -8.21 -8.07 -5.72
N ARG A 91 -7.42 -8.57 -6.65
CA ARG A 91 -7.74 -9.76 -7.45
C ARG A 91 -7.23 -11.04 -6.83
N ALA A 92 -5.94 -11.06 -6.54
CA ALA A 92 -5.22 -12.22 -6.00
C ALA A 92 -3.88 -11.75 -5.39
N LEU A 93 -3.24 -12.60 -4.63
CA LEU A 93 -1.83 -12.42 -4.31
C LEU A 93 -0.99 -12.67 -5.55
N PHE A 94 0.04 -11.85 -5.76
CA PHE A 94 1.05 -12.15 -6.78
C PHE A 94 1.70 -13.50 -6.49
N PRO A 95 2.07 -14.28 -7.53
CA PRO A 95 2.88 -15.48 -7.36
C PRO A 95 4.15 -15.17 -6.55
N GLY A 96 4.44 -15.99 -5.54
CA GLY A 96 5.62 -15.83 -4.68
C GLY A 96 5.51 -14.76 -3.58
N ALA A 97 4.37 -14.07 -3.43
CA ALA A 97 4.19 -13.05 -2.38
C ALA A 97 4.33 -13.63 -0.97
N THR A 98 3.63 -14.72 -0.67
CA THR A 98 3.72 -15.38 0.65
C THR A 98 5.11 -15.96 0.92
N THR A 99 5.70 -16.64 -0.07
CA THR A 99 7.06 -17.18 0.04
C THR A 99 8.08 -16.07 0.35
N LEU A 100 7.97 -14.91 -0.30
CA LEU A 100 8.84 -13.77 -0.01
C LEU A 100 8.73 -13.33 1.46
N LEU A 101 7.50 -13.23 1.99
CA LEU A 101 7.28 -12.85 3.38
C LEU A 101 7.81 -13.91 4.36
N GLU A 102 7.59 -15.19 4.06
CA GLU A 102 8.10 -16.32 4.84
C GLU A 102 9.63 -16.35 4.89
N ASP A 103 10.32 -16.09 3.78
CA ASP A 103 11.77 -16.00 3.67
C ASP A 103 12.35 -14.85 4.51
N LEU A 104 11.63 -13.74 4.61
CA LEU A 104 12.09 -12.53 5.30
C LEU A 104 11.76 -12.53 6.81
N LYS A 105 10.59 -13.06 7.19
CA LYS A 105 10.01 -12.97 8.54
C LYS A 105 10.93 -13.46 9.66
N PRO A 106 11.80 -14.50 9.49
CA PRO A 106 12.71 -14.95 10.53
C PRO A 106 13.86 -13.96 10.86
N ARG A 107 14.14 -13.02 9.94
CA ARG A 107 15.32 -12.13 10.04
C ARG A 107 14.97 -10.66 10.19
N TYR A 108 13.78 -10.28 9.76
CA TYR A 108 13.34 -8.89 9.72
C TYR A 108 11.97 -8.74 10.38
N ARG A 109 11.75 -7.61 11.02
CA ARG A 109 10.41 -7.22 11.42
C ARG A 109 9.64 -6.78 10.17
N LEU A 110 8.57 -7.48 9.84
CA LEU A 110 7.73 -7.16 8.70
C LEU A 110 6.46 -6.44 9.16
N ALA A 111 6.11 -5.36 8.48
CA ALA A 111 4.85 -4.68 8.70
C ALA A 111 4.16 -4.34 7.36
N SER A 112 2.84 -4.52 7.31
CA SER A 112 2.03 -4.01 6.21
C SER A 112 1.66 -2.54 6.44
N VAL A 113 1.82 -1.69 5.42
CA VAL A 113 1.47 -0.26 5.44
C VAL A 113 0.69 0.07 4.18
N SER A 114 -0.65 0.09 4.28
CA SER A 114 -1.52 0.11 3.10
C SER A 114 -2.62 1.15 3.21
N ASN A 115 -2.78 1.96 2.16
CA ASN A 115 -4.00 2.72 1.95
C ASN A 115 -5.09 1.74 1.55
N THR A 116 -6.03 1.51 2.45
CA THR A 116 -7.07 0.49 2.27
C THR A 116 -8.31 0.84 3.12
N ASN A 117 -9.32 0.04 2.97
CA ASN A 117 -10.62 0.23 3.60
C ASN A 117 -11.13 -1.08 4.23
N GLU A 118 -12.26 -1.02 4.94
CA GLU A 118 -12.84 -2.18 5.61
C GLU A 118 -13.16 -3.34 4.66
N ILE A 119 -13.63 -3.00 3.41
CA ILE A 119 -14.07 -4.00 2.43
C ILE A 119 -12.89 -4.84 1.97
N HIS A 120 -11.83 -4.18 1.53
CA HIS A 120 -10.64 -4.85 1.01
C HIS A 120 -9.86 -5.54 2.14
N TRP A 121 -9.71 -4.87 3.31
CA TRP A 121 -9.00 -5.43 4.45
C TRP A 121 -9.65 -6.72 4.97
N GLN A 122 -10.99 -6.78 4.97
CA GLN A 122 -11.70 -8.00 5.33
C GLN A 122 -11.32 -9.14 4.38
N ARG A 123 -11.31 -8.91 3.07
CA ARG A 123 -10.92 -9.91 2.07
C ARG A 123 -9.45 -10.35 2.24
N PHE A 124 -8.53 -9.42 2.52
CA PHE A 124 -7.11 -9.74 2.74
C PHE A 124 -6.91 -10.73 3.89
N ARG A 125 -7.73 -10.61 4.92
CA ARG A 125 -7.72 -11.52 6.06
C ARG A 125 -8.44 -12.83 5.79
N ASP A 126 -9.67 -12.74 5.31
CA ASP A 126 -10.57 -13.89 5.25
C ASP A 126 -10.27 -14.82 4.07
N GLU A 127 -9.83 -14.25 2.93
CA GLU A 127 -9.52 -15.03 1.73
C GLU A 127 -8.04 -15.48 1.67
N TRP A 128 -7.11 -14.67 2.16
CA TRP A 128 -5.67 -14.91 1.97
C TRP A 128 -4.87 -15.00 3.27
N SER A 129 -5.49 -14.76 4.43
CA SER A 129 -4.82 -14.70 5.74
C SER A 129 -3.57 -13.82 5.72
N LEU A 130 -3.56 -12.79 4.86
CA LEU A 130 -2.37 -12.00 4.56
C LEU A 130 -1.83 -11.26 5.79
N ASP A 131 -2.69 -10.82 6.68
CA ASP A 131 -2.32 -10.16 7.92
C ASP A 131 -1.44 -11.04 8.83
N SER A 132 -1.58 -12.37 8.77
CA SER A 132 -0.81 -13.31 9.56
C SER A 132 0.67 -13.43 9.13
N HIS A 133 1.01 -13.02 7.92
CA HIS A 133 2.39 -13.02 7.42
C HIS A 133 3.23 -11.85 7.97
N PHE A 134 2.60 -10.86 8.59
CA PHE A 134 3.27 -9.71 9.18
C PHE A 134 3.35 -9.79 10.70
N HIS A 135 4.32 -9.09 11.29
CA HIS A 135 4.40 -8.88 12.74
C HIS A 135 3.44 -7.76 13.17
N HIS A 136 3.26 -6.75 12.30
CA HIS A 136 2.38 -5.61 12.52
C HIS A 136 1.60 -5.27 11.25
N ASN A 137 0.40 -4.72 11.42
CA ASN A 137 -0.43 -4.31 10.30
C ASN A 137 -0.97 -2.91 10.54
N PHE A 138 -0.74 -2.02 9.58
CA PHE A 138 -1.15 -0.62 9.60
C PHE A 138 -2.10 -0.30 8.43
N PRO A 139 -3.30 -0.89 8.37
CA PRO A 139 -4.29 -0.51 7.37
C PRO A 139 -4.83 0.88 7.69
N SER A 140 -4.81 1.79 6.73
CA SER A 140 -5.10 3.21 6.90
C SER A 140 -6.46 3.50 7.57
N HIS A 141 -7.50 2.73 7.23
CA HIS A 141 -8.84 2.89 7.81
C HIS A 141 -8.91 2.61 9.33
N ARG A 142 -7.94 1.86 9.89
CA ARG A 142 -7.82 1.64 11.33
C ARG A 142 -6.87 2.61 11.99
N VAL A 143 -5.84 3.05 11.25
CA VAL A 143 -4.88 4.05 11.72
C VAL A 143 -5.49 5.46 11.73
N GLY A 144 -6.46 5.73 10.87
CA GLY A 144 -7.04 7.07 10.69
C GLY A 144 -6.13 8.03 9.93
N ARG A 145 -5.08 7.53 9.29
CA ARG A 145 -4.10 8.27 8.48
C ARG A 145 -3.77 7.45 7.24
N LEU A 146 -3.19 8.09 6.22
CA LEU A 146 -2.85 7.39 4.97
C LEU A 146 -1.60 7.98 4.30
N LYS A 147 -0.94 7.16 3.50
CA LYS A 147 0.13 7.60 2.60
C LYS A 147 -0.44 8.57 1.55
N PRO A 148 0.30 9.57 1.10
CA PRO A 148 1.70 9.89 1.39
C PRO A 148 1.90 10.85 2.57
N ASP A 149 0.90 11.05 3.44
CA ASP A 149 0.99 12.00 4.53
C ASP A 149 2.10 11.61 5.52
N ALA A 150 2.91 12.56 5.94
CA ALA A 150 4.06 12.31 6.81
C ALA A 150 3.64 11.71 8.16
N ASP A 151 2.51 12.15 8.72
CA ASP A 151 1.98 11.70 10.00
C ASP A 151 1.59 10.21 10.02
N TYR A 152 1.30 9.60 8.84
CA TYR A 152 1.11 8.16 8.73
C TYR A 152 2.42 7.41 8.96
N PHE A 153 3.50 7.80 8.28
CA PHE A 153 4.81 7.17 8.45
C PHE A 153 5.38 7.41 9.85
N GLU A 154 5.23 8.62 10.39
CA GLU A 154 5.65 8.95 11.75
C GLU A 154 4.91 8.09 12.79
N HIS A 155 3.60 7.88 12.62
CA HIS A 155 2.83 6.97 13.45
C HIS A 155 3.37 5.54 13.37
N VAL A 156 3.62 5.01 12.17
CA VAL A 156 4.17 3.66 11.97
C VAL A 156 5.54 3.51 12.64
N LEU A 157 6.45 4.47 12.45
CA LEU A 157 7.77 4.45 13.07
C LEU A 157 7.68 4.47 14.61
N ASN A 158 6.80 5.29 15.16
CA ASN A 158 6.59 5.40 16.59
C ASN A 158 6.03 4.12 17.20
N GLU A 159 5.00 3.53 16.59
CA GLU A 159 4.40 2.26 17.06
C GLU A 159 5.40 1.09 17.00
N LEU A 160 6.28 1.09 16.01
CA LEU A 160 7.33 0.09 15.88
C LEU A 160 8.56 0.38 16.76
N GLY A 161 8.69 1.59 17.32
CA GLY A 161 9.92 2.04 17.97
C GLY A 161 11.13 1.98 17.01
N ALA A 162 10.90 2.20 15.71
CA ALA A 162 11.90 2.02 14.67
C ALA A 162 12.55 3.36 14.28
N ARG A 163 13.86 3.33 14.01
CA ARG A 163 14.59 4.49 13.49
C ARG A 163 14.46 4.46 11.97
N ALA A 164 14.10 5.60 11.37
CA ALA A 164 13.82 5.70 9.93
C ALA A 164 14.94 5.12 9.06
N GLU A 165 16.21 5.36 9.41
CA GLU A 165 17.36 4.87 8.67
C GLU A 165 17.54 3.33 8.70
N ASN A 166 16.87 2.65 9.63
CA ASN A 166 16.90 1.18 9.75
C ASN A 166 15.68 0.50 9.11
N VAL A 167 14.81 1.30 8.50
CA VAL A 167 13.58 0.82 7.87
C VAL A 167 13.72 0.85 6.36
N LEU A 168 13.37 -0.26 5.70
CA LEU A 168 13.12 -0.30 4.26
C LEU A 168 11.61 -0.22 4.04
N PHE A 169 11.18 0.66 3.15
CA PHE A 169 9.81 0.74 2.66
C PHE A 169 9.75 0.42 1.17
N VAL A 170 8.85 -0.46 0.77
CA VAL A 170 8.61 -0.86 -0.62
C VAL A 170 7.15 -0.57 -1.01
N ASP A 171 6.97 0.14 -2.14
CA ASP A 171 5.66 0.61 -2.61
C ASP A 171 5.72 0.79 -4.14
N ASP A 172 4.63 0.60 -4.85
CA ASP A 172 4.56 0.76 -6.30
C ASP A 172 4.34 2.22 -6.73
N ASN A 173 3.91 3.07 -5.81
CA ASN A 173 3.62 4.47 -6.05
C ASN A 173 4.79 5.39 -5.67
N ALA A 174 5.38 6.05 -6.66
CA ALA A 174 6.49 6.98 -6.46
C ALA A 174 6.18 8.10 -5.45
N ILE A 175 4.93 8.56 -5.36
CA ILE A 175 4.53 9.61 -4.42
C ILE A 175 4.73 9.16 -2.97
N ASN A 176 4.37 7.91 -2.67
CA ASN A 176 4.55 7.31 -1.34
C ASN A 176 6.04 7.08 -1.02
N VAL A 177 6.78 6.57 -2.00
CA VAL A 177 8.24 6.36 -1.90
C VAL A 177 8.97 7.65 -1.58
N ASP A 178 8.66 8.72 -2.32
CA ASP A 178 9.27 10.04 -2.13
C ASP A 178 8.91 10.64 -0.76
N ALA A 179 7.68 10.44 -0.30
CA ALA A 179 7.24 10.90 1.03
C ALA A 179 7.99 10.20 2.16
N ALA A 180 8.12 8.88 2.10
CA ALA A 180 8.86 8.09 3.08
C ALA A 180 10.36 8.47 3.10
N ALA A 181 10.97 8.65 1.92
CA ALA A 181 12.37 9.02 1.78
C ALA A 181 12.69 10.39 2.43
N LYS A 182 11.76 11.36 2.38
CA LYS A 182 11.90 12.67 3.04
C LYS A 182 12.00 12.57 4.56
N LEU A 183 11.47 11.49 5.14
CA LEU A 183 11.56 11.21 6.57
C LEU A 183 12.80 10.38 6.94
N GLY A 184 13.69 10.10 5.98
CA GLY A 184 14.91 9.31 6.19
C GLY A 184 14.72 7.80 6.12
N ILE A 185 13.54 7.32 5.74
CA ILE A 185 13.28 5.89 5.47
C ILE A 185 13.99 5.50 4.17
N VAL A 186 14.62 4.32 4.15
CA VAL A 186 15.17 3.76 2.91
C VAL A 186 13.99 3.27 2.08
N ALA A 187 13.62 4.00 1.02
CA ALA A 187 12.43 3.69 0.24
C ALA A 187 12.78 3.22 -1.17
N ARG A 188 12.03 2.25 -1.70
CA ARG A 188 12.19 1.72 -3.06
C ARG A 188 10.84 1.59 -3.75
N LYS A 189 10.80 2.08 -4.99
CA LYS A 189 9.69 1.81 -5.88
C LYS A 189 9.85 0.41 -6.46
N VAL A 190 8.82 -0.42 -6.31
CA VAL A 190 8.80 -1.81 -6.76
C VAL A 190 7.46 -2.13 -7.41
N ALA A 191 7.38 -3.22 -8.17
CA ALA A 191 6.13 -3.74 -8.72
C ALA A 191 6.16 -5.27 -8.68
N GLY A 192 5.35 -5.85 -7.80
CA GLY A 192 5.33 -7.29 -7.56
C GLY A 192 6.52 -7.83 -6.75
N PRO A 193 6.44 -9.09 -6.29
CA PRO A 193 7.44 -9.70 -5.40
C PRO A 193 8.84 -9.84 -6.01
N GLU A 194 8.95 -10.02 -7.32
CA GLU A 194 10.27 -10.16 -7.96
C GLU A 194 11.04 -8.84 -7.90
N SER A 195 10.37 -7.73 -8.19
CA SER A 195 10.99 -6.40 -8.06
C SER A 195 11.38 -6.09 -6.60
N VAL A 196 10.64 -6.62 -5.62
CA VAL A 196 11.06 -6.55 -4.21
C VAL A 196 12.36 -7.32 -3.99
N ARG A 197 12.48 -8.57 -4.51
CA ARG A 197 13.70 -9.39 -4.41
C ARG A 197 14.91 -8.67 -5.02
N GLU A 198 14.73 -8.05 -6.17
CA GLU A 198 15.79 -7.23 -6.81
C GLU A 198 16.22 -6.07 -5.92
N ALA A 199 15.28 -5.32 -5.36
CA ALA A 199 15.59 -4.20 -4.46
C ALA A 199 16.31 -4.66 -3.18
N LEU A 200 15.92 -5.81 -2.63
CA LEU A 200 16.61 -6.43 -1.47
C LEU A 200 18.05 -6.81 -1.83
N ALA A 201 18.28 -7.42 -3.00
CA ALA A 201 19.60 -7.80 -3.47
C ALA A 201 20.52 -6.59 -3.66
N GLU A 202 20.03 -5.51 -4.29
CA GLU A 202 20.76 -4.24 -4.45
C GLU A 202 21.20 -3.66 -3.10
N LEU A 203 20.34 -3.74 -2.09
CA LEU A 203 20.59 -3.28 -0.73
C LEU A 203 21.41 -4.27 0.10
N ARG A 204 21.77 -5.43 -0.47
CA ARG A 204 22.48 -6.54 0.20
C ARG A 204 21.72 -7.04 1.44
N ILE A 205 20.39 -6.97 1.40
CA ILE A 205 19.50 -7.53 2.41
C ILE A 205 19.37 -9.02 2.14
N ARG A 206 19.70 -9.86 3.15
CA ARG A 206 19.68 -11.32 3.01
C ARG A 206 18.26 -11.85 3.14
N PHE A 207 17.85 -12.73 2.22
CA PHE A 207 16.61 -13.48 2.27
C PHE A 207 16.85 -14.86 1.64
N GLY A 208 16.00 -15.85 1.99
CA GLY A 208 16.32 -17.22 1.68
C GLY A 208 17.41 -17.78 2.60
N GLU A 209 17.87 -18.98 2.41
CA GLU A 209 18.78 -19.74 3.30
C GLU A 209 19.84 -18.95 4.03
#